data_813d970cd2a138252b6b5b059eec3c4b
#
_entry.id   813d970cd2a138252b6b5b059eec3c4b
#
_cell.length_a   1.000
_cell.length_b   1.000
_cell.length_c   1.000
_cell.angle_alpha   90.00
_cell.angle_beta   90.00
_cell.angle_gamma   90.00
#
_symmetry.space_group_name_H-M   'P 1'
#
loop_
_entity.id
_entity.type
_entity.pdbx_description
1 polymer ?
#
loop_
_entity_poly.entity_id
_entity_poly.type
_entity_poly.pdbx_seq_one_letter_code
_entity_poly.pdbx_strand_id
1 'polypeptide(L)'
;MSPLEAELAKYFMNTFNALRIVYANQFYDVCKTVGADYKKIKNAITKHRSVQDMYLDCNENYRGFGGSCLPKDTSAFAQYVEKKLGQED
;
A
#
# COMPACT_ATOMS: atom_id res chain seq x y z
N MET A 1 -2.80 -4.35 -24.45
CA MET A 1 -3.70 -4.84 -23.36
C MET A 1 -5.15 -4.57 -23.71
N SER A 2 -6.02 -5.47 -23.31
CA SER A 2 -7.46 -5.22 -23.43
C SER A 2 -7.89 -4.15 -22.42
N PRO A 3 -9.07 -3.54 -22.61
CA PRO A 3 -9.59 -2.60 -21.60
C PRO A 3 -9.71 -3.20 -20.21
N LEU A 4 -10.10 -4.49 -20.12
CA LEU A 4 -10.17 -5.17 -18.84
C LEU A 4 -8.80 -5.30 -18.21
N GLU A 5 -7.81 -5.69 -18.98
CA GLU A 5 -6.44 -5.84 -18.46
C GLU A 5 -5.87 -4.50 -18.00
N ALA A 6 -6.14 -3.42 -18.73
CA ALA A 6 -5.68 -2.09 -18.33
C ALA A 6 -6.33 -1.66 -17.01
N GLU A 7 -7.61 -1.94 -16.84
CA GLU A 7 -8.31 -1.64 -15.59
C GLU A 7 -7.74 -2.43 -14.41
N LEU A 8 -7.49 -3.71 -14.63
CA LEU A 8 -6.92 -4.57 -13.58
C LEU A 8 -5.49 -4.18 -13.24
N ALA A 9 -4.71 -3.73 -14.25
CA ALA A 9 -3.35 -3.25 -14.00
C ALA A 9 -3.38 -2.01 -13.09
N LYS A 10 -4.32 -1.11 -13.32
CA LYS A 10 -4.50 0.07 -12.48
C LYS A 10 -4.84 -0.34 -11.04
N TYR A 11 -5.78 -1.25 -10.86
CA TYR A 11 -6.14 -1.73 -9.53
C TYR A 11 -4.96 -2.45 -8.87
N PHE A 12 -4.24 -3.26 -9.61
CA PHE A 12 -3.06 -3.96 -9.08
C PHE A 12 -2.07 -2.96 -8.49
N MET A 13 -1.73 -1.93 -9.28
CA MET A 13 -0.76 -0.94 -8.86
C MET A 13 -1.23 -0.17 -7.62
N ASN A 14 -2.47 0.29 -7.64
CA ASN A 14 -2.99 1.11 -6.56
C ASN A 14 -3.22 0.33 -5.28
N THR A 15 -3.71 -0.91 -5.37
CA THR A 15 -3.89 -1.73 -4.17
C THR A 15 -2.56 -2.20 -3.61
N PHE A 16 -1.57 -2.47 -4.47
CA PHE A 16 -0.22 -2.79 -4.02
C PHE A 16 0.39 -1.61 -3.25
N ASN A 17 0.21 -0.40 -3.76
CA ASN A 17 0.73 0.79 -3.08
C ASN A 17 -0.02 1.04 -1.77
N ALA A 18 -1.32 0.77 -1.73
CA ALA A 18 -2.09 0.86 -0.49
C ALA A 18 -1.59 -0.15 0.54
N LEU A 19 -1.25 -1.36 0.10
CA LEU A 19 -0.67 -2.37 0.98
C LEU A 19 0.66 -1.92 1.57
N ARG A 20 1.49 -1.27 0.75
CA ARG A 20 2.76 -0.69 1.25
C ARG A 20 2.50 0.33 2.35
N ILE A 21 1.49 1.18 2.19
CA ILE A 21 1.14 2.19 3.18
C ILE A 21 0.72 1.52 4.49
N VAL A 22 -0.14 0.51 4.42
CA VAL A 22 -0.59 -0.23 5.60
C VAL A 22 0.59 -0.90 6.29
N TYR A 23 1.45 -1.56 5.52
CA TYR A 23 2.62 -2.23 6.06
C TYR A 23 3.55 -1.24 6.75
N ALA A 24 3.81 -0.09 6.13
CA ALA A 24 4.66 0.94 6.70
C ALA A 24 4.10 1.46 8.01
N ASN A 25 2.78 1.65 8.10
CA ASN A 25 2.15 2.10 9.32
C ASN A 25 2.29 1.08 10.45
N GLN A 26 2.09 -0.20 10.14
CA GLN A 26 2.25 -1.26 11.13
C GLN A 26 3.69 -1.35 11.61
N PHE A 27 4.63 -1.28 10.70
CA PHE A 27 6.04 -1.36 11.08
C PHE A 27 6.49 -0.14 11.84
N TYR A 28 5.97 1.03 11.49
CA TYR A 28 6.22 2.25 12.27
C TYR A 28 5.78 2.08 13.72
N ASP A 29 4.60 1.51 13.93
CA ASP A 29 4.09 1.29 15.28
C ASP A 29 4.96 0.27 16.05
N VAL A 30 5.48 -0.75 15.38
CA VAL A 30 6.43 -1.68 15.98
C VAL A 30 7.69 -0.94 16.41
N CYS A 31 8.26 -0.11 15.54
CA CYS A 31 9.45 0.66 15.86
C CYS A 31 9.22 1.57 17.07
N LYS A 32 8.07 2.22 17.10
CA LYS A 32 7.72 3.10 18.21
C LYS A 32 7.65 2.31 19.54
N THR A 33 7.09 1.12 19.48
CA THR A 33 6.95 0.28 20.66
C THR A 33 8.30 -0.17 21.22
N VAL A 34 9.25 -0.51 20.34
CA VAL A 34 10.57 -1.03 20.77
C VAL A 34 11.64 0.06 20.84
N GLY A 35 11.31 1.31 20.56
CA GLY A 35 12.27 2.40 20.66
C GLY A 35 13.22 2.51 19.47
N ALA A 36 12.85 2.00 18.30
CA ALA A 36 13.64 2.09 17.07
C ALA A 36 13.20 3.28 16.22
N ASP A 37 14.09 3.75 15.35
CA ASP A 37 13.82 4.87 14.45
C ASP A 37 13.41 4.33 13.09
N TYR A 38 12.13 4.42 12.76
CA TYR A 38 11.60 3.93 11.49
C TYR A 38 12.28 4.55 10.27
N LYS A 39 12.55 5.86 10.32
CA LYS A 39 13.16 6.55 9.18
C LYS A 39 14.55 5.98 8.87
N LYS A 40 15.34 5.68 9.90
CA LYS A 40 16.65 5.08 9.70
C LYS A 40 16.55 3.69 9.07
N ILE A 41 15.60 2.90 9.54
CA ILE A 41 15.37 1.56 9.00
C ILE A 41 14.89 1.66 7.55
N LYS A 42 13.91 2.51 7.27
CA LYS A 42 13.40 2.70 5.92
C LYS A 42 14.53 3.14 4.97
N ASN A 43 15.34 4.10 5.37
CA ASN A 43 16.42 4.58 4.53
C ASN A 43 17.47 3.49 4.26
N ALA A 44 17.72 2.63 5.24
CA ALA A 44 18.65 1.52 5.06
C ALA A 44 18.12 0.49 4.07
N ILE A 45 16.87 0.07 4.20
CA ILE A 45 16.32 -0.98 3.32
C ILE A 45 16.05 -0.48 1.91
N THR A 46 15.76 0.81 1.73
CA THR A 46 15.48 1.35 0.39
C THR A 46 16.74 1.55 -0.44
N LYS A 47 17.93 1.34 0.14
CA LYS A 47 19.17 1.27 -0.63
C LYS A 47 19.28 -0.04 -1.41
N HIS A 48 18.52 -1.07 -1.04
CA HIS A 48 18.47 -2.32 -1.78
C HIS A 48 17.61 -2.17 -3.03
N ARG A 49 18.00 -2.85 -4.10
CA ARG A 49 17.28 -2.76 -5.38
C ARG A 49 15.87 -3.34 -5.30
N SER A 50 15.63 -4.27 -4.39
CA SER A 50 14.34 -4.94 -4.26
C SER A 50 13.29 -4.10 -3.54
N VAL A 51 13.69 -3.01 -2.87
CA VAL A 51 12.77 -2.16 -2.13
C VAL A 51 12.91 -0.72 -2.60
N GLN A 52 11.90 -0.22 -3.29
CA GLN A 52 11.87 1.17 -3.74
C GLN A 52 11.26 2.06 -2.66
N ASP A 53 11.79 3.29 -2.57
CA ASP A 53 11.29 4.26 -1.60
C ASP A 53 10.03 4.94 -2.14
N MET A 54 8.94 4.19 -2.18
CA MET A 54 7.63 4.67 -2.66
C MET A 54 6.55 4.22 -1.68
N TYR A 55 5.74 5.18 -1.22
CA TYR A 55 4.61 4.92 -0.30
C TYR A 55 5.04 4.30 1.03
N LEU A 56 6.28 4.52 1.44
CA LEU A 56 6.80 3.97 2.70
C LEU A 56 6.98 5.02 3.77
N ASP A 57 6.80 6.31 3.47
CA ASP A 57 6.95 7.36 4.47
C ASP A 57 5.84 7.28 5.50
N CYS A 58 6.24 7.33 6.76
CA CYS A 58 5.32 7.26 7.89
C CYS A 58 5.90 7.99 9.09
N ASN A 59 5.12 8.87 9.69
CA ASN A 59 5.50 9.57 10.92
C ASN A 59 4.23 9.97 11.67
N GLU A 60 4.39 10.64 12.80
CA GLU A 60 3.26 11.01 13.66
C GLU A 60 2.22 11.86 12.93
N ASN A 61 2.63 12.66 11.94
CA ASN A 61 1.76 13.58 11.23
C ASN A 61 1.34 13.07 9.85
N TYR A 62 1.89 11.95 9.38
CA TYR A 62 1.63 11.44 8.03
C TYR A 62 1.60 9.92 8.05
N ARG A 63 0.48 9.36 7.67
CA ARG A 63 0.26 7.91 7.65
C ARG A 63 0.02 7.36 6.25
N GLY A 64 0.26 8.16 5.20
CA GLY A 64 0.36 7.68 3.83
C GLY A 64 -0.90 7.80 2.96
N PHE A 65 -2.09 7.81 3.52
CA PHE A 65 -3.32 7.87 2.73
C PHE A 65 -3.72 9.32 2.46
N GLY A 66 -2.82 10.08 1.79
CA GLY A 66 -3.08 11.48 1.50
C GLY A 66 -3.79 11.76 0.20
N GLY A 67 -3.83 10.79 -0.72
CA GLY A 67 -4.47 10.95 -2.00
C GLY A 67 -5.87 10.35 -2.02
N SER A 68 -6.77 10.90 -2.84
CA SER A 68 -8.12 10.36 -2.97
C SER A 68 -8.18 9.10 -3.82
N CYS A 69 -7.21 8.90 -4.72
CA CYS A 69 -7.24 7.79 -5.67
C CYS A 69 -6.99 6.44 -5.02
N LEU A 70 -6.05 6.35 -4.08
CA LEU A 70 -5.71 5.07 -3.45
C LEU A 70 -6.86 4.49 -2.64
N PRO A 71 -7.51 5.24 -1.72
CA PRO A 71 -8.65 4.69 -0.99
C PRO A 71 -9.81 4.34 -1.91
N LYS A 72 -10.08 5.16 -2.93
CA LYS A 72 -11.17 4.93 -3.87
C LYS A 72 -10.95 3.66 -4.67
N ASP A 73 -9.76 3.49 -5.27
CA ASP A 73 -9.46 2.33 -6.09
C ASP A 73 -9.38 1.06 -5.26
N THR A 74 -8.87 1.14 -4.03
CA THR A 74 -8.81 -0.01 -3.14
C THR A 74 -10.21 -0.49 -2.79
N SER A 75 -11.13 0.43 -2.48
CA SER A 75 -12.52 0.09 -2.19
C SER A 75 -13.21 -0.51 -3.41
N ALA A 76 -13.00 0.09 -4.59
CA ALA A 76 -13.60 -0.42 -5.83
C ALA A 76 -13.10 -1.83 -6.15
N PHE A 77 -11.82 -2.08 -5.98
CA PHE A 77 -11.25 -3.41 -6.22
C PHE A 77 -11.79 -4.43 -5.23
N ALA A 78 -11.89 -4.07 -3.96
CA ALA A 78 -12.42 -4.97 -2.94
C ALA A 78 -13.87 -5.36 -3.26
N GLN A 79 -14.68 -4.40 -3.68
CA GLN A 79 -16.07 -4.68 -4.08
C GLN A 79 -16.13 -5.56 -5.31
N TYR A 80 -15.27 -5.33 -6.28
CA TYR A 80 -15.21 -6.16 -7.49
C TYR A 80 -14.88 -7.60 -7.15
N VAL A 81 -13.86 -7.83 -6.33
CA VAL A 81 -13.44 -9.17 -5.93
C VAL A 81 -14.56 -9.87 -5.16
N GLU A 82 -15.16 -9.19 -4.21
CA GLU A 82 -16.25 -9.73 -3.41
C GLU A 82 -17.43 -10.17 -4.31
N LYS A 83 -17.79 -9.32 -5.27
CA LYS A 83 -18.87 -9.63 -6.20
C LYS A 83 -18.55 -10.85 -7.05
N LYS A 84 -17.32 -10.94 -7.57
CA LYS A 84 -16.90 -12.06 -8.41
C LYS A 84 -16.83 -13.36 -7.65
N LEU A 85 -16.27 -13.34 -6.45
CA LEU A 85 -16.18 -14.54 -5.62
C LEU A 85 -17.57 -15.00 -5.17
N GLY A 86 -18.47 -14.07 -4.89
CA GLY A 86 -19.83 -14.42 -4.52
C GLY A 86 -20.62 -15.07 -5.63
N GLN A 87 -20.23 -14.87 -6.89
CA GLN A 87 -20.88 -15.49 -8.03
C GLN A 87 -20.45 -16.95 -8.26
N GLU A 88 -19.38 -17.37 -7.64
CA GLU A 88 -18.85 -18.72 -7.81
C GLU A 88 -19.46 -19.74 -6.85
N ASP A 89 -20.21 -19.27 -5.88
CA ASP A 89 -20.95 -20.13 -4.94
C ASP A 89 -22.32 -20.58 -5.55
#